data_55e2e30bace59929a399b7b34852bddd
#
_entry.id   55e2e30bace59929a399b7b34852bddd
#
_cell.length_a   1.000
_cell.length_b   1.000
_cell.length_c   1.000
_cell.angle_alpha   90.00
_cell.angle_beta   90.00
_cell.angle_gamma   90.00
#
_symmetry.space_group_name_H-M   'P 1'
#
loop_
_entity.id
_entity.type
_entity.pdbx_description
1 polymer ?
#
loop_
_entity_poly.entity_id
_entity_poly.type
_entity_poly.pdbx_seq_one_letter_code
_entity_poly.pdbx_strand_id
1 'polypeptide(L)'
;MEVALLNSLVLTNSGFYKANEITIGEVYGVLEHCGWRYKSFIGHRSTALFMQALLGIKVEHNRKMFRHMKYQKAICFKLYDRFPEWKVLTERDLANAKYQFYLLTRLD
;
A
#
# COMPACT_ATOMS: atom_id res chain seq x y z
N MET A 1 -1.56 -7.98 -14.68
CA MET A 1 -1.32 -8.59 -13.35
C MET A 1 -1.83 -7.64 -12.28
N GLU A 2 -2.42 -8.18 -11.25
CA GLU A 2 -2.98 -7.42 -10.13
C GLU A 2 -1.88 -6.77 -9.28
N VAL A 3 -2.06 -5.52 -8.91
CA VAL A 3 -1.16 -4.81 -8.00
C VAL A 3 -1.61 -5.07 -6.56
N ALA A 4 -0.68 -5.39 -5.68
CA ALA A 4 -0.96 -5.57 -4.26
C ALA A 4 -0.74 -4.26 -3.50
N LEU A 5 -1.60 -4.00 -2.51
CA LEU A 5 -1.40 -2.91 -1.55
C LEU A 5 -0.93 -3.50 -0.23
N LEU A 6 0.22 -3.07 0.25
CA LEU A 6 0.84 -3.56 1.48
C LEU A 6 1.05 -2.42 2.47
N ASN A 7 1.02 -2.74 3.75
CA ASN A 7 1.24 -1.76 4.83
C ASN A 7 2.68 -1.71 5.33
N SER A 8 3.60 -2.35 4.63
CA SER A 8 5.03 -2.29 4.93
C SER A 8 5.85 -2.76 3.73
N LEU A 9 7.11 -2.40 3.71
CA LEU A 9 8.05 -2.85 2.69
C LEU A 9 8.68 -4.17 3.17
N VAL A 10 8.04 -5.29 2.83
CA VAL A 10 8.50 -6.62 3.24
C VAL A 10 8.59 -7.56 2.05
N LEU A 11 9.54 -8.48 2.12
CA LEU A 11 9.67 -9.58 1.17
C LEU A 11 8.92 -10.78 1.73
N THR A 12 7.91 -11.23 1.02
CA THR A 12 7.06 -12.35 1.47
C THR A 12 7.59 -13.71 1.02
N ASN A 13 8.47 -13.72 0.03
CA ASN A 13 9.08 -14.94 -0.48
C ASN A 13 10.42 -14.60 -1.17
N SER A 14 11.25 -15.60 -1.35
CA SER A 14 12.56 -15.45 -1.99
C SER A 14 12.43 -14.94 -3.42
N GLY A 15 13.39 -14.16 -3.85
CA GLY A 15 13.44 -13.63 -5.20
C GLY A 15 14.30 -12.38 -5.29
N PHE A 16 14.35 -11.81 -6.47
CA PHE A 16 15.03 -10.54 -6.72
C PHE A 16 13.99 -9.43 -6.82
N TYR A 17 14.22 -8.35 -6.09
CA TYR A 17 13.27 -7.27 -5.96
C TYR A 17 13.91 -5.93 -6.24
N LYS A 18 13.12 -5.01 -6.81
CA LYS A 18 13.47 -3.61 -6.94
C LYS A 18 12.48 -2.79 -6.12
N ALA A 19 12.99 -1.99 -5.22
CA ALA A 19 12.19 -1.09 -4.41
C ALA A 19 12.49 0.36 -4.79
N ASN A 20 11.46 1.12 -5.12
CA ASN A 20 11.56 2.54 -5.46
C ASN A 20 10.63 3.33 -4.55
N GLU A 21 11.13 4.42 -4.01
CA GLU A 21 10.30 5.42 -3.36
C GLU A 21 9.49 6.14 -4.43
N ILE A 22 8.18 6.26 -4.23
CA ILE A 22 7.29 6.88 -5.21
C ILE A 22 6.38 7.92 -4.55
N THR A 23 5.89 8.85 -5.35
CA THR A 23 4.94 9.88 -4.94
C THR A 23 3.50 9.38 -5.03
N ILE A 24 2.56 10.12 -4.44
CA ILE A 24 1.11 9.82 -4.60
C ILE A 24 0.72 9.83 -6.08
N GLY A 25 1.22 10.79 -6.86
CA GLY A 25 0.96 10.85 -8.28
C GLY A 25 1.43 9.60 -9.02
N GLU A 26 2.58 9.08 -8.63
CA GLU A 26 3.11 7.83 -9.20
C GLU A 26 2.30 6.60 -8.75
N VAL A 27 1.73 6.62 -7.54
CA VAL A 27 0.80 5.57 -7.10
C VAL A 27 -0.40 5.49 -8.05
N TYR A 28 -1.00 6.64 -8.37
CA TYR A 28 -2.12 6.68 -9.32
C TYR A 28 -1.70 6.18 -10.71
N GLY A 29 -0.51 6.54 -11.15
CA GLY A 29 0.04 6.06 -12.43
C GLY A 29 0.16 4.54 -12.49
N VAL A 30 0.65 3.93 -11.42
CA VAL A 30 0.75 2.46 -11.31
C VAL A 30 -0.63 1.81 -11.36
N LEU A 31 -1.59 2.35 -10.61
CA LEU A 31 -2.96 1.82 -10.57
C LEU A 31 -3.65 1.98 -11.91
N GLU A 32 -3.50 3.12 -12.57
CA GLU A 32 -4.06 3.38 -13.89
C GLU A 32 -3.47 2.40 -14.93
N HIS A 33 -2.17 2.19 -14.89
CA HIS A 33 -1.48 1.28 -15.82
C HIS A 33 -1.95 -0.16 -15.69
N CYS A 34 -2.32 -0.61 -14.49
CA CYS A 34 -2.88 -1.95 -14.30
C CYS A 34 -4.40 -2.02 -14.50
N GLY A 35 -5.02 -0.93 -14.96
CA GLY A 35 -6.48 -0.88 -15.17
C GLY A 35 -7.27 -0.90 -13.88
N TRP A 36 -6.71 -0.36 -12.81
CA TRP A 36 -7.31 -0.33 -11.46
C TRP A 36 -7.58 -1.72 -10.88
N ARG A 37 -6.81 -2.71 -11.32
CA ARG A 37 -6.86 -4.06 -10.77
C ARG A 37 -5.85 -4.16 -9.61
N TYR A 38 -6.36 -3.96 -8.42
CA TYR A 38 -5.54 -4.04 -7.22
C TYR A 38 -6.26 -4.81 -6.13
N LYS A 39 -5.50 -5.33 -5.19
CA LYS A 39 -6.02 -6.05 -4.03
C LYS A 39 -5.26 -5.63 -2.77
N SER A 40 -6.01 -5.33 -1.72
CA SER A 40 -5.43 -4.96 -0.44
C SER A 40 -5.03 -6.19 0.36
N PHE A 41 -3.83 -6.12 0.93
CA PHE A 41 -3.32 -7.06 1.94
C PHE A 41 -2.92 -6.28 3.19
N ILE A 42 -3.59 -5.16 3.44
CA ILE A 42 -3.32 -4.32 4.59
C ILE A 42 -4.02 -4.90 5.81
N GLY A 43 -3.24 -5.47 6.71
CA GLY A 43 -3.74 -6.20 7.87
C GLY A 43 -4.05 -5.35 9.10
N HIS A 44 -3.92 -4.04 9.00
CA HIS A 44 -4.22 -3.10 10.08
C HIS A 44 -5.34 -2.16 9.64
N ARG A 45 -6.46 -2.20 10.36
CA ARG A 45 -7.68 -1.49 9.95
C ARG A 45 -7.48 0.03 9.83
N SER A 46 -6.84 0.66 10.80
CA SER A 46 -6.64 2.12 10.75
C SER A 46 -5.72 2.53 9.60
N THR A 47 -4.73 1.70 9.25
CA THR A 47 -3.87 1.95 8.10
C THR A 47 -4.64 1.86 6.80
N ALA A 48 -5.53 0.86 6.66
CA ALA A 48 -6.38 0.73 5.48
C ALA A 48 -7.31 1.94 5.33
N LEU A 49 -7.95 2.38 6.42
CA LEU A 49 -8.81 3.56 6.41
C LEU A 49 -8.04 4.85 6.07
N PHE A 50 -6.83 4.98 6.62
CA PHE A 50 -5.97 6.12 6.33
C PHE A 50 -5.61 6.18 4.84
N MET A 51 -5.16 5.06 4.29
CA MET A 51 -4.77 4.96 2.90
C MET A 51 -5.96 5.21 1.96
N GLN A 52 -7.14 4.70 2.33
CA GLN A 52 -8.39 4.97 1.59
C GLN A 52 -8.72 6.46 1.56
N ALA A 53 -8.64 7.13 2.70
CA ALA A 53 -8.92 8.56 2.78
C ALA A 53 -7.88 9.38 2.01
N LEU A 54 -6.61 9.00 2.10
CA LEU A 54 -5.50 9.68 1.44
C LEU A 54 -5.56 9.56 -0.08
N LEU A 55 -5.85 8.37 -0.60
CA LEU A 55 -5.85 8.08 -2.03
C LEU A 55 -7.21 8.29 -2.69
N GLY A 56 -8.28 8.35 -1.92
CA GLY A 56 -9.63 8.46 -2.47
C GLY A 56 -10.10 7.21 -3.21
N ILE A 57 -9.55 6.06 -2.87
CA ILE A 57 -9.92 4.76 -3.45
C ILE A 57 -10.32 3.80 -2.34
N LYS A 58 -11.06 2.75 -2.69
CA LYS A 58 -11.42 1.72 -1.72
C LYS A 58 -10.19 0.91 -1.34
N VAL A 59 -9.88 0.84 -0.05
CA VAL A 59 -8.81 0.02 0.50
C VAL A 59 -9.38 -0.86 1.60
N GLU A 60 -9.45 -2.15 1.34
CA GLU A 60 -10.01 -3.11 2.27
C GLU A 60 -9.02 -3.50 3.36
N HIS A 61 -9.53 -3.69 4.57
CA HIS A 61 -8.78 -4.35 5.63
C HIS A 61 -8.75 -5.84 5.35
N ASN A 62 -7.55 -6.39 5.12
CA ASN A 62 -7.41 -7.80 4.73
C ASN A 62 -6.12 -8.37 5.32
N ARG A 63 -6.24 -9.28 6.27
CA ARG A 63 -5.10 -9.93 6.95
C ARG A 63 -4.61 -11.18 6.23
N LYS A 64 -5.04 -11.44 5.02
CA LYS A 64 -4.55 -12.58 4.26
C LYS A 64 -3.08 -12.43 3.92
N MET A 65 -2.37 -13.54 3.88
CA MET A 65 -0.97 -13.56 3.48
C MET A 65 -0.85 -13.20 2.00
N PHE A 66 0.03 -12.25 1.70
CA PHE A 66 0.39 -11.92 0.34
C PHE A 66 1.58 -12.76 -0.11
N ARG A 67 1.48 -13.32 -1.31
CA ARG A 67 2.58 -14.01 -1.95
C ARG A 67 2.95 -13.26 -3.24
N HIS A 68 4.14 -12.69 -3.26
CA HIS A 68 4.61 -11.87 -4.36
C HIS A 68 4.94 -12.75 -5.58
N MET A 69 4.22 -12.55 -6.67
CA MET A 69 4.39 -13.32 -7.90
C MET A 69 5.46 -12.68 -8.79
N LYS A 70 6.00 -13.50 -9.72
CA LYS A 70 6.99 -13.04 -10.69
C LYS A 70 6.49 -11.81 -11.45
N TYR A 71 7.32 -10.76 -11.51
CA TYR A 71 7.04 -9.48 -12.14
C TYR A 71 5.88 -8.68 -11.56
N GLN A 72 5.28 -9.16 -10.49
CA GLN A 72 4.20 -8.45 -9.83
C GLN A 72 4.71 -7.19 -9.12
N LYS A 73 3.90 -6.13 -9.18
CA LYS A 73 4.14 -4.89 -8.46
C LYS A 73 3.30 -4.85 -7.19
N ALA A 74 3.89 -4.32 -6.14
CA ALA A 74 3.19 -4.04 -4.90
C ALA A 74 3.42 -2.58 -4.53
N ILE A 75 2.37 -1.89 -4.12
CA ILE A 75 2.46 -0.55 -3.57
C ILE A 75 2.54 -0.72 -2.05
N CYS A 76 3.66 -0.33 -1.46
CA CYS A 76 3.90 -0.43 -0.03
C CYS A 76 3.68 0.93 0.59
N PHE A 77 2.78 0.99 1.56
CA PHE A 77 2.47 2.21 2.30
C PHE A 77 3.08 2.12 3.69
N LYS A 78 4.05 2.97 3.99
CA LYS A 78 4.66 3.05 5.29
C LYS A 78 4.12 4.26 6.03
N LEU A 79 3.37 4.00 7.08
CA LEU A 79 2.84 5.04 7.97
C LEU A 79 3.72 5.09 9.22
N TYR A 80 4.34 6.24 9.48
CA TYR A 80 5.21 6.42 10.64
C TYR A 80 4.46 6.68 11.93
N ASP A 81 3.26 7.26 11.81
CA ASP A 81 2.38 7.45 12.95
C ASP A 81 1.50 6.22 13.15
N ARG A 82 1.27 5.86 14.40
CA ARG A 82 0.38 4.74 14.73
C ARG A 82 -0.93 5.27 15.29
N PHE A 83 -2.02 4.88 14.66
CA PHE A 83 -3.35 5.17 15.15
C PHE A 83 -3.99 3.89 15.70
N PRO A 84 -4.68 3.95 16.86
CA PRO A 84 -5.47 2.81 17.32
C PRO A 84 -6.50 2.41 16.29
N GLU A 85 -6.84 1.12 16.21
CA GLU A 85 -7.81 0.62 15.21
C GLU A 85 -9.20 1.23 15.35
N TRP A 86 -9.57 1.67 16.57
CA TRP A 86 -10.86 2.29 16.85
C TRP A 86 -10.88 3.79 16.53
N LYS A 87 -9.75 4.40 16.22
CA LYS A 87 -9.69 5.85 16.01
C LYS A 87 -10.41 6.26 14.74
N VAL A 88 -11.27 7.29 14.87
CA VAL A 88 -11.85 7.96 13.71
C VAL A 88 -10.84 9.01 13.23
N LEU A 89 -10.37 8.84 12.00
CA LEU A 89 -9.39 9.74 11.41
C LEU A 89 -10.03 11.07 11.03
N THR A 90 -9.34 12.15 11.37
CA THR A 90 -9.76 13.51 11.02
C THR A 90 -8.90 14.05 9.88
N GLU A 91 -9.33 15.13 9.25
CA GLU A 91 -8.51 15.82 8.23
C GLU A 91 -7.16 16.26 8.80
N ARG A 92 -7.14 16.63 10.09
CA ARG A 92 -5.91 17.02 10.78
C ARG A 92 -4.94 15.83 10.90
N ASP A 93 -5.44 14.66 11.21
CA ASP A 93 -4.63 13.43 11.25
C ASP A 93 -3.98 13.17 9.89
N LEU A 94 -4.77 13.30 8.82
CA LEU A 94 -4.28 13.11 7.44
C LEU A 94 -3.24 14.15 7.06
N ALA A 95 -3.46 15.41 7.42
CA ALA A 95 -2.56 16.51 7.06
C ALA A 95 -1.21 16.45 7.79
N ASN A 96 -1.20 15.94 9.03
CA ASN A 96 -0.01 15.95 9.88
C ASN A 96 0.73 14.60 9.92
N ALA A 97 0.15 13.55 9.40
CA ALA A 97 0.78 12.23 9.42
C ALA A 97 1.98 12.17 8.47
N LYS A 98 2.99 11.44 8.92
CA LYS A 98 4.19 11.18 8.12
C LYS A 98 4.05 9.78 7.50
N TYR A 99 4.18 9.72 6.20
CA TYR A 99 4.08 8.46 5.45
C TYR A 99 5.00 8.48 4.24
N GLN A 100 5.18 7.30 3.67
CA GLN A 100 5.98 7.09 2.47
C GLN A 100 5.38 5.97 1.64
N PHE A 101 5.39 6.13 0.31
CA PHE A 101 5.03 5.07 -0.61
C PHE A 101 6.28 4.49 -1.27
N TYR A 102 6.24 3.19 -1.49
CA TYR A 102 7.27 2.47 -2.26
C TYR A 102 6.60 1.58 -3.29
N LEU A 103 7.26 1.44 -4.43
CA LEU A 103 6.90 0.44 -5.43
C LEU A 103 7.89 -0.72 -5.30
N LEU A 104 7.38 -1.88 -4.92
CA LEU A 104 8.17 -3.09 -4.80
C LEU A 104 7.85 -4.01 -5.98
N THR A 105 8.81 -4.24 -6.85
CA THR A 105 8.65 -5.08 -8.03
C THR A 105 9.49 -6.33 -7.89
N ARG A 106 8.88 -7.49 -8.05
CA ARG A 106 9.60 -8.76 -8.13
C ARG A 106 10.11 -8.95 -9.54
N LEU A 107 11.41 -9.20 -9.69
CA LEU A 107 12.09 -9.24 -10.99
C LEU A 107 12.22 -10.64 -11.58
N ASP A 108 11.97 -11.69 -10.80
CA ASP A 108 12.12 -13.08 -11.24
C ASP A 108 10.87 -13.94 -11.07
#